data_f48683197c411e89cec2e0a929b77ab2
#
_entry.id   f48683197c411e89cec2e0a929b77ab2
#
_cell.length_a   1.000
_cell.length_b   1.000
_cell.length_c   1.000
_cell.angle_alpha   90.00
_cell.angle_beta   90.00
_cell.angle_gamma   90.00
#
_symmetry.space_group_name_H-M   'P 1'
#
loop_
_entity.id
_entity.type
_entity.pdbx_description
1 polymer ?
#
loop_
_entity_poly.entity_id
_entity_poly.type
_entity_poly.pdbx_seq_one_letter_code
_entity_poly.pdbx_strand_id
1 'polypeptide(L)'
;GSDNKYFYRMVFGPLYYWFSYGNVMFIGLDSSEERYDDAQLEWLEDVLEKVRPHFRYCVVYTHVPPLTDPSWRKQILTEPSVERLGRILQRHKIDLILAAHIHQYWRGSVWGIPVVTLMSSGQKIRSDVNKYGYVTVKISKKGIEEIRPHYLADNMDDDNEYIELLFSNILVDDRFLVICLSVLGGGLLLLAAGVIGGRGR
;
A
#
# COMPACT_ATOMS: atom_id res chain seq x y z
N GLY A 1 -9.02 -25.12 -13.73
CA GLY A 1 -9.22 -23.69 -13.71
C GLY A 1 -7.94 -23.00 -14.15
N SER A 2 -8.03 -22.03 -15.06
CA SER A 2 -6.88 -21.21 -15.44
C SER A 2 -6.43 -20.44 -14.18
N ASP A 3 -5.15 -20.56 -13.84
CA ASP A 3 -4.58 -19.77 -12.75
C ASP A 3 -4.60 -18.29 -13.19
N ASN A 4 -5.60 -17.55 -12.73
CA ASN A 4 -5.79 -16.12 -13.06
C ASN A 4 -4.56 -15.28 -12.68
N LYS A 5 -3.67 -15.80 -11.84
CA LYS A 5 -2.47 -15.14 -11.32
C LYS A 5 -1.20 -15.52 -12.07
N TYR A 6 -1.31 -16.40 -13.08
CA TYR A 6 -0.14 -16.88 -13.85
C TYR A 6 0.63 -15.75 -14.49
N PHE A 7 -0.06 -14.86 -15.21
CA PHE A 7 0.60 -13.72 -15.86
C PHE A 7 1.19 -12.73 -14.85
N TYR A 8 0.52 -12.51 -13.74
CA TYR A 8 1.06 -11.68 -12.68
C TYR A 8 2.39 -12.24 -12.16
N ARG A 9 2.42 -13.53 -11.85
CA ARG A 9 3.65 -14.20 -11.37
C ARG A 9 4.78 -14.17 -12.38
N MET A 10 4.48 -14.29 -13.67
CA MET A 10 5.49 -14.21 -14.72
C MET A 10 6.13 -12.82 -14.84
N VAL A 11 5.35 -11.76 -14.65
CA VAL A 11 5.80 -10.38 -14.87
C VAL A 11 6.33 -9.76 -13.58
N PHE A 12 5.63 -9.95 -12.47
CA PHE A 12 5.89 -9.27 -11.20
C PHE A 12 6.48 -10.17 -10.10
N GLY A 13 6.48 -11.49 -10.29
CA GLY A 13 6.99 -12.45 -9.31
C GLY A 13 5.92 -12.92 -8.31
N PRO A 14 6.29 -13.16 -7.04
CA PRO A 14 5.39 -13.70 -6.04
C PRO A 14 4.16 -12.82 -5.80
N LEU A 15 3.03 -13.43 -5.43
CA LEU A 15 1.78 -12.70 -5.14
C LEU A 15 1.85 -11.93 -3.82
N TYR A 16 2.63 -12.43 -2.88
CA TYR A 16 2.94 -11.77 -1.63
C TYR A 16 4.45 -11.86 -1.39
N TYR A 17 5.02 -10.78 -0.90
CA TYR A 17 6.48 -10.64 -0.79
C TYR A 17 6.84 -9.53 0.20
N TRP A 18 8.09 -9.46 0.55
CA TRP A 18 8.65 -8.33 1.26
C TRP A 18 9.92 -7.81 0.59
N PHE A 19 10.21 -6.57 0.83
CA PHE A 19 11.48 -5.93 0.48
C PHE A 19 11.79 -4.85 1.51
N SER A 20 12.97 -4.27 1.44
CA SER A 20 13.36 -3.20 2.33
C SER A 20 14.00 -2.04 1.57
N TYR A 21 13.82 -0.86 2.13
CA TYR A 21 14.56 0.32 1.73
C TYR A 21 15.08 1.03 3.00
N GLY A 22 16.40 1.12 3.15
CA GLY A 22 17.02 1.57 4.38
C GLY A 22 16.56 0.74 5.59
N ASN A 23 16.01 1.40 6.59
CA ASN A 23 15.51 0.77 7.82
C ASN A 23 14.00 0.50 7.80
N VAL A 24 13.37 0.57 6.65
CA VAL A 24 11.94 0.31 6.47
C VAL A 24 11.73 -1.01 5.74
N MET A 25 10.95 -1.89 6.33
CA MET A 25 10.46 -3.11 5.73
C MET A 25 9.10 -2.85 5.08
N PHE A 26 8.90 -3.36 3.88
CA PHE A 26 7.64 -3.32 3.15
C PHE A 26 7.16 -4.73 2.90
N ILE A 27 5.89 -5.00 3.20
CA ILE A 27 5.26 -6.31 3.01
C ILE A 27 4.02 -6.13 2.12
N GLY A 28 4.03 -6.74 0.95
CA GLY A 28 2.88 -6.80 0.06
C GLY A 28 2.07 -8.06 0.29
N LEU A 29 0.74 -7.90 0.45
CA LEU A 29 -0.20 -9.00 0.63
C LEU A 29 -1.16 -9.10 -0.55
N ASP A 30 -1.46 -10.33 -0.95
CA ASP A 30 -2.47 -10.63 -1.96
C ASP A 30 -3.85 -10.72 -1.32
N SER A 31 -4.74 -9.81 -1.68
CA SER A 31 -6.15 -9.80 -1.29
C SER A 31 -7.10 -9.93 -2.49
N SER A 32 -6.61 -10.41 -3.63
CA SER A 32 -7.37 -10.45 -4.89
C SER A 32 -8.56 -11.42 -4.88
N GLU A 33 -8.59 -12.37 -3.93
CA GLU A 33 -9.71 -13.29 -3.72
C GLU A 33 -10.62 -12.86 -2.56
N GLU A 34 -10.53 -11.60 -2.15
CA GLU A 34 -11.26 -11.03 -1.01
C GLU A 34 -10.99 -11.77 0.32
N ARG A 35 -9.86 -12.47 0.40
CA ARG A 35 -9.39 -13.21 1.59
C ARG A 35 -7.88 -13.35 1.58
N TYR A 36 -7.34 -13.77 2.73
CA TYR A 36 -5.95 -14.21 2.86
C TYR A 36 -5.90 -15.72 3.09
N ASP A 37 -5.25 -16.46 2.21
CA ASP A 37 -5.12 -17.92 2.38
C ASP A 37 -4.16 -18.27 3.53
N ASP A 38 -4.27 -19.52 4.02
CA ASP A 38 -3.48 -19.99 5.15
C ASP A 38 -1.98 -19.97 4.86
N ALA A 39 -1.58 -20.31 3.64
CA ALA A 39 -0.18 -20.33 3.25
C ALA A 39 0.44 -18.93 3.28
N GLN A 40 -0.32 -17.92 2.85
CA GLN A 40 0.11 -16.52 2.93
C GLN A 40 0.23 -16.04 4.38
N LEU A 41 -0.73 -16.40 5.23
CA LEU A 41 -0.72 -16.00 6.65
C LEU A 41 0.40 -16.70 7.43
N GLU A 42 0.68 -17.95 7.15
CA GLU A 42 1.83 -18.69 7.73
C GLU A 42 3.15 -18.06 7.28
N TRP A 43 3.29 -17.77 6.00
CA TRP A 43 4.44 -17.05 5.46
C TRP A 43 4.62 -15.68 6.10
N LEU A 44 3.54 -14.91 6.26
CA LEU A 44 3.58 -13.60 6.88
C LEU A 44 4.06 -13.68 8.33
N GLU A 45 3.52 -14.61 9.10
CA GLU A 45 3.92 -14.84 10.49
C GLU A 45 5.42 -15.18 10.59
N ASP A 46 5.89 -16.10 9.76
CA ASP A 46 7.31 -16.50 9.70
C ASP A 46 8.24 -15.31 9.33
N VAL A 47 7.85 -14.51 8.35
CA VAL A 47 8.59 -13.32 7.95
C VAL A 47 8.60 -12.27 9.05
N LEU A 48 7.47 -12.04 9.70
CA LEU A 48 7.38 -11.06 10.79
C LEU A 48 8.17 -11.51 12.02
N GLU A 49 8.22 -12.81 12.32
CA GLU A 49 9.04 -13.33 13.42
C GLU A 49 10.54 -13.23 13.14
N LYS A 50 10.98 -13.64 11.95
CA LYS A 50 12.39 -13.78 11.62
C LYS A 50 13.05 -12.53 11.07
N VAL A 51 12.29 -11.74 10.29
CA VAL A 51 12.85 -10.65 9.49
C VAL A 51 12.52 -9.27 10.08
N ARG A 52 11.29 -9.07 10.55
CA ARG A 52 10.82 -7.79 11.09
C ARG A 52 11.72 -7.18 12.18
N PRO A 53 12.30 -7.96 13.10
CA PRO A 53 13.17 -7.41 14.16
C PRO A 53 14.42 -6.68 13.64
N HIS A 54 14.83 -6.91 12.41
CA HIS A 54 16.01 -6.26 11.82
C HIS A 54 15.70 -4.86 11.25
N PHE A 55 14.43 -4.44 11.22
CA PHE A 55 14.02 -3.16 10.66
C PHE A 55 13.40 -2.26 11.72
N ARG A 56 13.62 -0.95 11.56
CA ARG A 56 13.06 0.04 12.47
C ARG A 56 11.57 0.25 12.26
N TYR A 57 11.14 0.25 10.98
CA TYR A 57 9.76 0.48 10.58
C TYR A 57 9.26 -0.65 9.68
N CYS A 58 7.96 -0.90 9.71
CA CYS A 58 7.29 -1.86 8.85
C CYS A 58 6.00 -1.27 8.29
N VAL A 59 5.89 -1.28 6.98
CA VAL A 59 4.70 -0.88 6.23
C VAL A 59 4.13 -2.11 5.54
N VAL A 60 2.88 -2.42 5.82
CA VAL A 60 2.13 -3.48 5.13
C VAL A 60 1.24 -2.81 4.09
N TYR A 61 1.14 -3.37 2.90
CA TYR A 61 0.22 -2.90 1.88
C TYR A 61 -0.56 -4.04 1.24
N THR A 62 -1.81 -3.74 0.92
CA THR A 62 -2.77 -4.68 0.34
C THR A 62 -3.76 -3.92 -0.54
N HIS A 63 -4.41 -4.60 -1.50
CA HIS A 63 -5.39 -3.92 -2.34
C HIS A 63 -6.70 -3.67 -1.57
N VAL A 64 -7.33 -4.72 -1.07
CA VAL A 64 -8.59 -4.58 -0.31
C VAL A 64 -8.28 -4.24 1.15
N PRO A 65 -8.85 -3.15 1.69
CA PRO A 65 -8.55 -2.73 3.05
C PRO A 65 -9.16 -3.69 4.09
N PRO A 66 -8.42 -4.03 5.15
CA PRO A 66 -8.93 -4.85 6.25
C PRO A 66 -9.72 -3.99 7.25
N LEU A 67 -10.67 -3.20 6.76
CA LEU A 67 -11.50 -2.33 7.58
C LEU A 67 -12.69 -3.09 8.15
N THR A 68 -13.17 -2.66 9.31
CA THR A 68 -14.34 -3.24 9.98
C THR A 68 -15.53 -2.30 10.01
N ASP A 69 -15.43 -1.11 9.43
CA ASP A 69 -16.51 -0.13 9.38
C ASP A 69 -17.69 -0.64 8.53
N PRO A 70 -18.90 -0.74 9.10
CA PRO A 70 -20.07 -1.21 8.38
C PRO A 70 -20.43 -0.40 7.14
N SER A 71 -20.06 0.86 7.05
CA SER A 71 -20.30 1.71 5.88
C SER A 71 -19.57 1.22 4.62
N TRP A 72 -18.50 0.46 4.80
CA TRP A 72 -17.65 -0.08 3.74
C TRP A 72 -17.91 -1.56 3.41
N ARG A 73 -18.96 -2.19 3.98
CA ARG A 73 -19.21 -3.65 3.92
C ARG A 73 -19.09 -4.32 2.55
N LYS A 74 -19.29 -3.59 1.46
CA LYS A 74 -19.18 -4.10 0.09
C LYS A 74 -17.77 -3.95 -0.50
N GLN A 75 -16.85 -3.35 0.25
CA GLN A 75 -15.54 -2.93 -0.25
C GLN A 75 -14.42 -3.29 0.72
N ILE A 76 -14.71 -4.14 1.70
CA ILE A 76 -13.77 -4.54 2.74
C ILE A 76 -13.79 -6.05 2.96
N LEU A 77 -12.68 -6.56 3.45
CA LEU A 77 -12.57 -7.96 3.84
C LEU A 77 -13.17 -8.17 5.23
N THR A 78 -14.10 -9.09 5.35
CA THR A 78 -14.78 -9.44 6.62
C THR A 78 -14.67 -10.92 6.98
N GLU A 79 -13.86 -11.66 6.27
CA GLU A 79 -13.65 -13.09 6.41
C GLU A 79 -12.86 -13.46 7.69
N PRO A 80 -12.96 -14.69 8.20
CA PRO A 80 -12.15 -15.16 9.33
C PRO A 80 -10.65 -14.99 9.14
N SER A 81 -10.18 -15.00 7.88
CA SER A 81 -8.79 -14.76 7.53
C SER A 81 -8.31 -13.35 7.92
N VAL A 82 -9.21 -12.35 7.91
CA VAL A 82 -8.90 -10.97 8.31
C VAL A 82 -8.67 -10.88 9.82
N GLU A 83 -9.43 -11.61 10.62
CA GLU A 83 -9.20 -11.68 12.07
C GLU A 83 -7.87 -12.34 12.39
N ARG A 84 -7.50 -13.40 11.64
CA ARG A 84 -6.19 -14.04 11.78
C ARG A 84 -5.06 -13.09 11.39
N LEU A 85 -5.21 -12.36 10.27
CA LEU A 85 -4.28 -11.30 9.87
C LEU A 85 -4.13 -10.26 11.00
N GLY A 86 -5.24 -9.78 11.56
CA GLY A 86 -5.23 -8.82 12.66
C GLY A 86 -4.42 -9.31 13.86
N ARG A 87 -4.61 -10.56 14.28
CA ARG A 87 -3.84 -11.16 15.38
C ARG A 87 -2.34 -11.25 15.07
N ILE A 88 -1.99 -11.58 13.83
CA ILE A 88 -0.58 -11.61 13.39
C ILE A 88 0.02 -10.22 13.44
N LEU A 89 -0.62 -9.22 12.82
CA LEU A 89 -0.09 -7.87 12.72
C LEU A 89 0.02 -7.18 14.10
N GLN A 90 -0.92 -7.42 15.01
CA GLN A 90 -0.89 -6.87 16.36
C GLN A 90 0.28 -7.39 17.22
N ARG A 91 0.71 -8.62 17.01
CA ARG A 91 1.87 -9.21 17.72
C ARG A 91 3.21 -8.61 17.27
N HIS A 92 3.24 -8.10 16.04
CA HIS A 92 4.45 -7.55 15.43
C HIS A 92 4.25 -6.06 15.19
N LYS A 93 5.12 -5.23 15.69
CA LYS A 93 5.03 -3.77 15.60
C LYS A 93 4.97 -3.30 14.12
N ILE A 94 3.77 -3.18 13.58
CA ILE A 94 3.48 -2.61 12.26
C ILE A 94 3.22 -1.12 12.42
N ASP A 95 3.86 -0.30 11.60
CA ASP A 95 3.80 1.16 11.73
C ASP A 95 2.73 1.78 10.85
N LEU A 96 2.38 1.12 9.73
CA LEU A 96 1.38 1.62 8.79
C LEU A 96 0.82 0.48 7.93
N ILE A 97 -0.48 0.53 7.66
CA ILE A 97 -1.14 -0.25 6.61
C ILE A 97 -1.58 0.72 5.50
N LEU A 98 -1.22 0.40 4.27
CA LEU A 98 -1.68 1.10 3.07
C LEU A 98 -2.63 0.20 2.29
N ALA A 99 -3.75 0.73 1.87
CA ALA A 99 -4.73 -0.01 1.09
C ALA A 99 -5.34 0.85 -0.02
N ALA A 100 -6.04 0.21 -0.95
CA ALA A 100 -6.66 0.86 -2.10
C ALA A 100 -8.14 0.48 -2.21
N HIS A 101 -8.60 -0.04 -3.35
CA HIS A 101 -9.92 -0.62 -3.66
C HIS A 101 -11.09 0.34 -3.58
N ILE A 102 -11.24 1.11 -2.51
CA ILE A 102 -12.38 2.01 -2.28
C ILE A 102 -12.26 3.33 -3.06
N HIS A 103 -11.12 3.58 -3.69
CA HIS A 103 -10.82 4.78 -4.50
C HIS A 103 -11.07 6.11 -3.76
N GLN A 104 -10.99 6.11 -2.46
CA GLN A 104 -11.16 7.28 -1.61
C GLN A 104 -10.01 7.38 -0.61
N TYR A 105 -9.50 8.59 -0.44
CA TYR A 105 -8.57 8.84 0.67
C TYR A 105 -9.32 8.77 1.99
N TRP A 106 -8.86 7.88 2.83
CA TRP A 106 -9.31 7.79 4.22
C TRP A 106 -8.10 7.47 5.11
N ARG A 107 -8.12 8.01 6.31
CA ARG A 107 -7.10 7.75 7.32
C ARG A 107 -7.77 7.43 8.65
N GLY A 108 -7.36 6.32 9.23
CA GLY A 108 -7.85 5.87 10.52
C GLY A 108 -6.94 4.83 11.12
N SER A 109 -7.52 3.91 11.88
CA SER A 109 -6.78 2.77 12.46
C SER A 109 -7.64 1.52 12.47
N VAL A 110 -6.98 0.37 12.33
CA VAL A 110 -7.56 -0.95 12.55
C VAL A 110 -6.61 -1.75 13.42
N TRP A 111 -7.13 -2.45 14.42
CA TRP A 111 -6.33 -3.19 15.41
C TRP A 111 -5.27 -2.35 16.13
N GLY A 112 -5.48 -1.03 16.24
CA GLY A 112 -4.51 -0.08 16.79
C GLY A 112 -3.38 0.30 15.82
N ILE A 113 -3.38 -0.21 14.58
CA ILE A 113 -2.40 0.10 13.54
C ILE A 113 -2.97 1.20 12.64
N PRO A 114 -2.22 2.28 12.35
CA PRO A 114 -2.63 3.30 11.39
C PRO A 114 -2.90 2.69 10.02
N VAL A 115 -4.02 3.09 9.41
CA VAL A 115 -4.42 2.67 8.05
C VAL A 115 -4.67 3.89 7.19
N VAL A 116 -4.22 3.84 5.95
CA VAL A 116 -4.52 4.82 4.92
C VAL A 116 -5.04 4.11 3.68
N THR A 117 -6.19 4.54 3.19
CA THR A 117 -6.67 4.12 1.88
C THR A 117 -6.39 5.19 0.84
N LEU A 118 -6.17 4.75 -0.39
CA LEU A 118 -5.69 5.60 -1.48
C LEU A 118 -6.83 5.98 -2.43
N MET A 119 -6.68 7.15 -3.07
CA MET A 119 -7.54 7.58 -4.16
C MET A 119 -7.38 6.69 -5.39
N SER A 120 -8.25 6.89 -6.38
CA SER A 120 -8.10 6.26 -7.70
C SER A 120 -6.85 6.78 -8.40
N SER A 121 -6.14 5.89 -9.09
CA SER A 121 -4.93 6.23 -9.83
C SER A 121 -5.00 5.85 -11.32
N GLY A 122 -6.21 5.68 -11.87
CA GLY A 122 -6.38 5.35 -13.28
C GLY A 122 -7.71 4.67 -13.59
N GLN A 123 -8.45 4.19 -12.58
CA GLN A 123 -9.77 3.64 -12.80
C GLN A 123 -10.80 4.76 -12.85
N LYS A 124 -11.76 4.65 -13.76
CA LYS A 124 -12.83 5.63 -13.95
C LYS A 124 -13.50 6.01 -12.62
N ILE A 125 -13.54 7.30 -12.34
CA ILE A 125 -14.25 7.86 -11.19
C ILE A 125 -15.76 7.64 -11.39
N ARG A 126 -16.40 7.07 -10.37
CA ARG A 126 -17.83 6.72 -10.41
C ARG A 126 -18.69 7.56 -9.46
N SER A 127 -18.10 8.42 -8.68
CA SER A 127 -18.83 9.28 -7.72
C SER A 127 -18.06 10.56 -7.44
N ASP A 128 -18.78 11.59 -7.01
CA ASP A 128 -18.21 12.91 -6.71
C ASP A 128 -17.25 12.91 -5.51
N VAL A 129 -17.27 11.86 -4.70
CA VAL A 129 -16.37 11.70 -3.55
C VAL A 129 -15.05 11.04 -3.92
N ASN A 130 -15.00 10.34 -5.05
CA ASN A 130 -13.80 9.69 -5.53
C ASN A 130 -13.00 10.67 -6.40
N LYS A 131 -11.71 10.75 -6.16
CA LYS A 131 -10.81 11.64 -6.89
C LYS A 131 -9.57 10.87 -7.34
N TYR A 132 -8.97 11.34 -8.41
CA TYR A 132 -7.63 10.89 -8.79
C TYR A 132 -6.59 11.49 -7.84
N GLY A 133 -5.56 10.70 -7.55
CA GLY A 133 -4.50 11.20 -6.71
C GLY A 133 -3.57 10.13 -6.18
N TYR A 134 -2.62 10.58 -5.38
CA TYR A 134 -1.65 9.73 -4.71
C TYR A 134 -1.39 10.22 -3.28
N VAL A 135 -0.74 9.39 -2.49
CA VAL A 135 -0.35 9.73 -1.12
C VAL A 135 1.16 9.65 -0.97
N THR A 136 1.74 10.67 -0.38
CA THR A 136 3.15 10.63 0.05
C THR A 136 3.23 10.33 1.53
N VAL A 137 4.17 9.44 1.90
CA VAL A 137 4.47 9.08 3.27
C VAL A 137 5.93 9.42 3.56
N LYS A 138 6.15 10.36 4.47
CA LYS A 138 7.48 10.75 4.92
C LYS A 138 7.88 9.94 6.14
N ILE A 139 8.91 9.12 6.00
CA ILE A 139 9.48 8.31 7.07
C ILE A 139 10.90 8.75 7.36
N SER A 140 11.22 9.05 8.60
CA SER A 140 12.55 9.43 9.04
C SER A 140 13.01 8.61 10.24
N LYS A 141 14.16 8.99 10.81
CA LYS A 141 14.62 8.41 12.10
C LYS A 141 13.67 8.65 13.27
N LYS A 142 12.72 9.59 13.13
CA LYS A 142 11.71 9.93 14.17
C LYS A 142 10.41 9.14 14.02
N GLY A 143 10.19 8.49 12.89
CA GLY A 143 8.96 7.75 12.58
C GLY A 143 8.31 8.19 11.29
N ILE A 144 7.03 7.89 11.17
CA ILE A 144 6.16 8.44 10.12
C ILE A 144 5.85 9.88 10.51
N GLU A 145 6.46 10.85 9.82
CA GLU A 145 6.32 12.27 10.15
C GLU A 145 5.13 12.90 9.46
N GLU A 146 4.85 12.48 8.22
CA GLU A 146 3.80 13.06 7.41
C GLU A 146 3.15 12.00 6.52
N ILE A 147 1.84 12.08 6.39
CA ILE A 147 1.06 11.36 5.39
C ILE A 147 0.19 12.42 4.70
N ARG A 148 0.46 12.69 3.42
CA ARG A 148 -0.19 13.76 2.67
C ARG A 148 -0.87 13.22 1.42
N PRO A 149 -2.19 13.44 1.26
CA PRO A 149 -2.87 13.20 -0.01
C PRO A 149 -2.58 14.32 -1.01
N HIS A 150 -2.41 13.95 -2.26
CA HIS A 150 -2.28 14.85 -3.40
C HIS A 150 -3.40 14.52 -4.38
N TYR A 151 -4.29 15.47 -4.61
CA TYR A 151 -5.41 15.32 -5.52
C TYR A 151 -5.03 15.89 -6.88
N LEU A 152 -5.40 15.17 -7.92
CA LEU A 152 -5.22 15.62 -9.30
C LEU A 152 -6.50 16.30 -9.80
N ALA A 153 -6.39 17.09 -10.84
CA ALA A 153 -7.54 17.78 -11.40
C ALA A 153 -8.59 16.79 -11.92
N ASP A 154 -9.87 17.10 -11.72
CA ASP A 154 -10.99 16.22 -12.05
C ASP A 154 -11.22 16.03 -13.57
N ASN A 155 -10.49 16.75 -14.42
CA ASN A 155 -10.64 16.80 -15.89
C ASN A 155 -9.45 16.19 -16.64
N MET A 156 -8.74 15.26 -16.03
CA MET A 156 -7.70 14.52 -16.73
C MET A 156 -8.35 13.42 -17.60
N ASP A 157 -8.61 13.76 -18.86
CA ASP A 157 -9.21 12.87 -19.85
C ASP A 157 -8.19 11.92 -20.50
N ASP A 158 -6.88 12.11 -20.25
CA ASP A 158 -5.80 11.35 -20.86
C ASP A 158 -4.96 10.61 -19.80
N ASP A 159 -4.98 9.27 -19.88
CA ASP A 159 -4.20 8.39 -19.00
C ASP A 159 -2.68 8.68 -19.06
N ASN A 160 -2.19 9.23 -20.18
CA ASN A 160 -0.78 9.56 -20.34
C ASN A 160 -0.37 10.81 -19.55
N GLU A 161 -1.20 11.84 -19.53
CA GLU A 161 -0.94 13.08 -18.77
C GLU A 161 -0.85 12.81 -17.27
N TYR A 162 -1.67 11.85 -16.79
CA TYR A 162 -1.64 11.38 -15.40
C TYR A 162 -0.30 10.72 -15.06
N ILE A 163 0.18 9.82 -15.91
CA ILE A 163 1.44 9.10 -15.71
C ILE A 163 2.61 10.07 -15.72
N GLU A 164 2.65 11.01 -16.65
CA GLU A 164 3.69 12.05 -16.73
C GLU A 164 3.72 12.94 -15.49
N LEU A 165 2.54 13.34 -14.99
CA LEU A 165 2.43 14.16 -13.78
C LEU A 165 2.88 13.41 -12.53
N LEU A 166 2.58 12.13 -12.46
CA LEU A 166 3.01 11.22 -11.39
C LEU A 166 4.53 11.10 -11.37
N PHE A 167 5.15 10.88 -12.51
CA PHE A 167 6.60 10.78 -12.63
C PHE A 167 7.31 12.12 -12.39
N SER A 168 6.78 13.24 -12.88
CA SER A 168 7.39 14.54 -12.67
C SER A 168 7.41 14.97 -11.21
N ASN A 169 6.39 14.63 -10.43
CA ASN A 169 6.35 14.94 -8.99
C ASN A 169 7.19 13.99 -8.13
N ILE A 170 7.44 12.77 -8.60
CA ILE A 170 8.30 11.80 -7.89
C ILE A 170 9.79 12.19 -7.97
N LEU A 171 10.20 12.83 -9.08
CA LEU A 171 11.61 13.10 -9.37
C LEU A 171 12.16 14.39 -8.75
N VAL A 172 11.33 15.21 -8.10
CA VAL A 172 11.70 16.59 -7.71
C VAL A 172 12.24 16.73 -6.29
N ASP A 173 12.13 15.75 -5.40
CA ASP A 173 12.62 15.90 -4.03
C ASP A 173 13.69 14.88 -3.63
N ASP A 174 14.95 15.28 -3.74
CA ASP A 174 16.14 14.45 -3.46
C ASP A 174 16.30 14.05 -1.97
N ARG A 175 15.40 14.47 -1.08
CA ARG A 175 15.58 14.32 0.38
C ARG A 175 14.62 13.36 1.05
N PHE A 176 13.66 12.78 0.34
CA PHE A 176 12.61 11.97 0.95
C PHE A 176 12.36 10.66 0.17
N LEU A 177 12.08 9.60 0.92
CA LEU A 177 11.48 8.40 0.36
C LEU A 177 10.04 8.76 -0.04
N VAL A 178 9.77 8.92 -1.31
CA VAL A 178 8.42 9.08 -1.85
C VAL A 178 7.93 7.70 -2.25
N ILE A 179 6.95 7.19 -1.53
CA ILE A 179 6.25 5.97 -1.89
C ILE A 179 5.00 6.40 -2.64
N CYS A 180 5.01 6.26 -3.94
CA CYS A 180 3.81 6.41 -4.74
C CYS A 180 3.15 5.06 -4.91
N LEU A 181 1.96 4.94 -4.38
CA LEU A 181 1.12 3.78 -4.57
C LEU A 181 0.12 4.12 -5.66
N SER A 182 0.26 3.49 -6.82
CA SER A 182 -0.72 3.57 -7.89
C SER A 182 -1.33 2.20 -8.15
N VAL A 183 -2.60 2.18 -8.51
CA VAL A 183 -3.30 0.96 -8.90
C VAL A 183 -3.43 0.98 -10.42
N LEU A 184 -2.60 0.22 -11.11
CA LEU A 184 -2.73 0.00 -12.54
C LEU A 184 -3.39 -1.36 -12.75
N GLY A 185 -4.56 -1.38 -13.37
CA GLY A 185 -5.18 -2.59 -13.89
C GLY A 185 -5.41 -3.73 -12.89
N GLY A 186 -5.76 -3.43 -11.64
CA GLY A 186 -6.03 -4.43 -10.60
C GLY A 186 -4.83 -4.84 -9.76
N GLY A 187 -3.66 -4.23 -9.97
CA GLY A 187 -2.45 -4.40 -9.16
C GLY A 187 -2.10 -3.15 -8.37
N LEU A 188 -1.41 -3.31 -7.25
CA LEU A 188 -0.80 -2.22 -6.51
C LEU A 188 0.63 -2.03 -7.01
N LEU A 189 0.93 -0.91 -7.64
CA LEU A 189 2.30 -0.56 -8.02
C LEU A 189 2.92 0.29 -6.91
N LEU A 190 3.95 -0.24 -6.27
CA LEU A 190 4.78 0.50 -5.33
C LEU A 190 5.97 1.07 -6.08
N LEU A 191 6.00 2.39 -6.28
CA LEU A 191 7.17 3.09 -6.79
C LEU A 191 7.93 3.68 -5.60
N ALA A 192 9.10 3.11 -5.32
CA ALA A 192 10.02 3.67 -4.33
C ALA A 192 11.05 4.53 -5.06
N ALA A 193 10.97 5.84 -4.89
CA ALA A 193 12.03 6.74 -5.31
C ALA A 193 13.04 6.90 -4.17
N GLY A 194 14.29 6.62 -4.46
CA GLY A 194 15.35 6.63 -3.46
C GLY A 194 15.78 8.04 -3.05
N VAL A 195 16.10 8.20 -1.78
CA VAL A 195 16.78 9.39 -1.27
C VAL A 195 18.28 9.26 -1.58
N ILE A 196 18.83 10.20 -2.30
CA ILE A 196 20.27 10.39 -2.36
C ILE A 196 20.67 11.06 -1.04
N GLY A 197 21.29 10.28 -0.16
CA GLY A 197 21.84 10.82 1.07
C GLY A 197 22.87 11.89 0.77
N GLY A 198 22.59 13.13 1.16
CA GLY A 198 23.56 14.20 1.12
C GLY A 198 24.79 13.79 1.93
N ARG A 199 25.94 13.67 1.30
CA ARG A 199 27.23 13.60 1.98
C ARG A 199 27.40 14.92 2.75
N GLY A 200 27.21 14.86 4.07
CA GLY A 200 27.69 15.93 4.93
C GLY A 200 29.19 16.09 4.77
N ARG A 201 29.60 17.28 4.53
CA ARG A 201 30.97 17.74 4.83
C ARG A 201 31.04 18.02 6.33
#